data_c16985772086d137a306466ca457a3c7
#
_entry.id   c16985772086d137a306466ca457a3c7
#
_cell.length_a   1.000
_cell.length_b   1.000
_cell.length_c   1.000
_cell.angle_alpha   90.00
_cell.angle_beta   90.00
_cell.angle_gamma   90.00
#
_symmetry.space_group_name_H-M   'P 1'
#
loop_
_entity.id
_entity.type
_entity.pdbx_description
1 polymer ?
#
loop_
_entity_poly.entity_id
_entity_poly.type
_entity_poly.pdbx_seq_one_letter_code
_entity_poly.pdbx_strand_id
1 'polypeptide(L)'
;DKLRGKVGSDVTVTIQREQNEPFDVTVTRDTIKIRSVRSEVFDDIGYLRITTFSEQTSPGLNDAVEKIFTEHGDKVKGFVLDLRNNPGGLLNEAIAVTDAFLEAGEIGSTRGRDAENASRAYAKPGDIARGLPLVVLINSGSASASEIVAGALKDHQRAVLLGTRSFGKGSVQSVIPV
;
A
#
# COMPACT_ATOMS: atom_id res chain seq x y z
N ASP A 1 -29.30 -0.99 1.03
CA ASP A 1 -28.15 -0.73 0.17
C ASP A 1 -28.51 -0.81 -1.32
N LYS A 2 -29.35 0.15 -1.78
CA LYS A 2 -29.91 0.17 -3.14
C LYS A 2 -28.89 0.46 -4.26
N LEU A 3 -27.71 1.01 -3.91
CA LEU A 3 -26.67 1.33 -4.89
C LEU A 3 -25.83 0.12 -5.28
N ARG A 4 -25.68 -0.86 -4.39
CA ARG A 4 -24.95 -2.11 -4.69
C ARG A 4 -25.78 -3.04 -5.55
N GLY A 5 -25.10 -3.86 -6.37
CA GLY A 5 -25.73 -4.84 -7.23
C GLY A 5 -24.72 -5.58 -8.10
N LYS A 6 -25.20 -6.43 -8.99
CA LYS A 6 -24.37 -7.22 -9.90
C LYS A 6 -23.59 -6.29 -10.85
N VAL A 7 -22.30 -6.57 -11.05
CA VAL A 7 -21.46 -5.87 -12.06
C VAL A 7 -22.13 -5.95 -13.43
N GLY A 8 -22.12 -4.85 -14.16
CA GLY A 8 -22.78 -4.71 -15.46
C GLY A 8 -24.29 -4.40 -15.40
N SER A 9 -24.90 -4.35 -14.20
CA SER A 9 -26.29 -3.91 -14.06
C SER A 9 -26.37 -2.40 -13.81
N ASP A 10 -27.46 -1.80 -14.30
CA ASP A 10 -27.69 -0.36 -14.16
C ASP A 10 -28.39 -0.02 -12.84
N VAL A 11 -28.14 1.17 -12.36
CA VAL A 11 -28.88 1.84 -11.29
C VAL A 11 -29.17 3.29 -11.69
N THR A 12 -30.40 3.70 -11.57
CA THR A 12 -30.78 5.09 -11.78
C THR A 12 -30.90 5.80 -10.43
N VAL A 13 -30.25 6.95 -10.32
CA VAL A 13 -30.22 7.79 -9.13
C VAL A 13 -30.77 9.15 -9.49
N THR A 14 -31.77 9.61 -8.79
CA THR A 14 -32.28 10.99 -8.91
C THR A 14 -31.38 11.90 -8.09
N ILE A 15 -30.78 12.88 -8.73
CA ILE A 15 -29.87 13.86 -8.10
C ILE A 15 -30.60 15.19 -7.98
N GLN A 16 -30.60 15.76 -6.78
CA GLN A 16 -31.05 17.12 -6.53
C GLN A 16 -29.87 17.99 -6.10
N ARG A 17 -29.67 19.11 -6.78
CA ARG A 17 -28.62 20.08 -6.45
C ARG A 17 -29.27 21.46 -6.19
N GLU A 18 -29.20 21.88 -4.93
CA GLU A 18 -29.70 23.19 -4.49
C GLU A 18 -31.15 23.46 -4.98
N GLN A 19 -31.34 24.50 -5.79
CA GLN A 19 -32.66 24.94 -6.30
C GLN A 19 -32.95 24.42 -7.71
N ASN A 20 -32.10 23.58 -8.28
CA ASN A 20 -32.33 23.03 -9.62
C ASN A 20 -33.39 21.92 -9.58
N GLU A 21 -34.09 21.70 -10.69
CA GLU A 21 -34.97 20.55 -10.86
C GLU A 21 -34.21 19.25 -10.69
N PRO A 22 -34.76 18.24 -9.99
CA PRO A 22 -34.16 16.92 -9.90
C PRO A 22 -33.97 16.29 -11.28
N PHE A 23 -32.84 15.63 -11.49
CA PHE A 23 -32.57 14.90 -12.73
C PHE A 23 -32.07 13.49 -12.45
N ASP A 24 -32.36 12.57 -13.36
CA ASP A 24 -31.98 11.20 -13.24
C ASP A 24 -30.63 10.93 -13.93
N VAL A 25 -29.77 10.17 -13.25
CA VAL A 25 -28.49 9.68 -13.78
C VAL A 25 -28.50 8.17 -13.69
N THR A 26 -28.31 7.49 -14.82
CA THR A 26 -28.15 6.05 -14.88
C THR A 26 -26.64 5.73 -14.88
N VAL A 27 -26.21 4.88 -13.95
CA VAL A 27 -24.83 4.44 -13.79
C VAL A 27 -24.80 2.92 -13.90
N THR A 28 -23.93 2.40 -14.75
CA THR A 28 -23.67 0.96 -14.83
C THR A 28 -22.71 0.56 -13.71
N ARG A 29 -23.09 -0.43 -12.91
CA ARG A 29 -22.24 -0.91 -11.81
C ARG A 29 -21.02 -1.62 -12.35
N ASP A 30 -19.87 -1.29 -11.78
CA ASP A 30 -18.61 -1.94 -12.09
C ASP A 30 -17.79 -2.14 -10.81
N THR A 31 -16.72 -2.92 -10.91
CA THR A 31 -15.76 -3.09 -9.81
C THR A 31 -14.89 -1.85 -9.70
N ILE A 32 -15.06 -1.09 -8.62
CA ILE A 32 -14.24 0.11 -8.39
C ILE A 32 -12.86 -0.33 -7.91
N LYS A 33 -11.88 -0.23 -8.80
CA LYS A 33 -10.46 -0.42 -8.45
C LYS A 33 -9.91 0.87 -7.85
N ILE A 34 -9.88 0.95 -6.53
CA ILE A 34 -9.27 2.08 -5.82
C ILE A 34 -7.75 1.91 -5.92
N ARG A 35 -7.09 2.85 -6.59
CA ARG A 35 -5.63 2.88 -6.65
C ARG A 35 -5.08 3.21 -5.27
N SER A 36 -4.41 2.24 -4.66
CA SER A 36 -3.73 2.41 -3.37
C SER A 36 -2.33 3.00 -3.51
N VAL A 37 -1.75 2.97 -4.70
CA VAL A 37 -0.42 3.51 -5.01
C VAL A 37 -0.54 4.71 -5.95
N ARG A 38 0.19 5.78 -5.63
CA ARG A 38 0.41 6.96 -6.48
C ARG A 38 1.90 7.18 -6.63
N SER A 39 2.34 7.62 -7.79
CA SER A 39 3.74 7.90 -8.07
C SER A 39 3.92 9.21 -8.80
N GLU A 40 4.99 9.90 -8.47
CA GLU A 40 5.45 11.12 -9.12
C GLU A 40 6.97 11.09 -9.16
N VAL A 41 7.60 11.94 -9.96
CA VAL A 41 9.04 12.14 -9.96
C VAL A 41 9.32 13.59 -9.67
N PHE A 42 10.14 13.86 -8.66
CA PHE A 42 10.62 15.18 -8.30
C PHE A 42 12.12 15.23 -8.60
N ASP A 43 12.51 15.99 -9.62
CA ASP A 43 13.86 16.05 -10.17
C ASP A 43 14.39 14.65 -10.56
N ASP A 44 15.20 14.03 -9.71
CA ASP A 44 15.78 12.71 -9.89
C ASP A 44 15.32 11.68 -8.84
N ILE A 45 14.29 12.00 -8.05
CA ILE A 45 13.76 11.16 -6.97
C ILE A 45 12.37 10.62 -7.34
N GLY A 46 12.23 9.30 -7.35
CA GLY A 46 10.95 8.62 -7.47
C GLY A 46 10.14 8.70 -6.16
N TYR A 47 8.98 9.33 -6.20
CA TYR A 47 8.06 9.40 -5.06
C TYR A 47 6.94 8.39 -5.23
N LEU A 48 6.75 7.56 -4.22
CA LEU A 48 5.78 6.47 -4.17
C LEU A 48 4.93 6.65 -2.92
N ARG A 49 3.63 6.85 -3.07
CA ARG A 49 2.70 6.97 -1.94
C ARG A 49 1.76 5.80 -1.90
N ILE A 50 1.74 5.08 -0.77
CA ILE A 50 0.77 4.02 -0.48
C ILE A 50 -0.24 4.55 0.54
N THR A 51 -1.52 4.61 0.17
CA THR A 51 -2.58 5.15 1.02
C THR A 51 -3.27 4.09 1.88
N THR A 52 -3.23 2.83 1.45
CA THR A 52 -3.75 1.66 2.16
C THR A 52 -3.15 0.40 1.54
N PHE A 53 -3.16 -0.72 2.26
CA PHE A 53 -2.71 -2.01 1.74
C PHE A 53 -3.91 -2.86 1.31
N SER A 54 -4.11 -2.97 0.00
CA SER A 54 -5.15 -3.76 -0.68
C SER A 54 -4.51 -4.66 -1.73
N GLU A 55 -5.25 -5.59 -2.29
CA GLU A 55 -4.77 -6.52 -3.35
C GLU A 55 -4.15 -5.82 -4.57
N GLN A 56 -4.39 -4.51 -4.74
CA GLN A 56 -3.82 -3.70 -5.82
C GLN A 56 -2.50 -3.01 -5.44
N THR A 57 -2.03 -3.16 -4.19
CA THR A 57 -0.90 -2.36 -3.69
C THR A 57 0.43 -2.86 -4.25
N SER A 58 0.74 -4.14 -4.11
CA SER A 58 1.99 -4.72 -4.61
C SER A 58 2.09 -4.63 -6.15
N PRO A 59 1.08 -5.01 -6.95
CA PRO A 59 1.12 -4.80 -8.40
C PRO A 59 1.28 -3.32 -8.76
N GLY A 60 0.52 -2.43 -8.14
CA GLY A 60 0.59 -1.00 -8.41
C GLY A 60 1.93 -0.35 -8.03
N LEU A 61 2.61 -0.88 -7.00
CA LEU A 61 3.95 -0.45 -6.64
C LEU A 61 4.98 -0.85 -7.70
N ASN A 62 4.94 -2.11 -8.15
CA ASN A 62 5.84 -2.62 -9.19
C ASN A 62 5.67 -1.84 -10.49
N ASP A 63 4.42 -1.66 -10.95
CA ASP A 63 4.11 -0.88 -12.15
C ASP A 63 4.62 0.57 -12.03
N ALA A 64 4.48 1.18 -10.84
CA ALA A 64 4.92 2.55 -10.60
C ALA A 64 6.45 2.70 -10.69
N VAL A 65 7.19 1.77 -10.08
CA VAL A 65 8.66 1.77 -10.11
C VAL A 65 9.17 1.47 -11.52
N GLU A 66 8.60 0.47 -12.20
CA GLU A 66 8.95 0.14 -13.58
C GLU A 66 8.71 1.32 -14.53
N LYS A 67 7.58 2.01 -14.38
CA LYS A 67 7.26 3.21 -15.15
C LYS A 67 8.30 4.30 -14.91
N ILE A 68 8.66 4.58 -13.65
CA ILE A 68 9.67 5.58 -13.30
C ILE A 68 11.01 5.27 -13.99
N PHE A 69 11.47 4.01 -13.93
CA PHE A 69 12.70 3.63 -14.61
C PHE A 69 12.59 3.66 -16.15
N THR A 70 11.43 3.34 -16.71
CA THR A 70 11.19 3.40 -18.15
C THR A 70 11.25 4.84 -18.67
N GLU A 71 10.67 5.78 -17.92
CA GLU A 71 10.59 7.19 -18.31
C GLU A 71 11.87 7.99 -18.00
N HIS A 72 12.58 7.65 -16.92
CA HIS A 72 13.71 8.43 -16.42
C HIS A 72 15.07 7.70 -16.44
N GLY A 73 15.07 6.36 -16.54
CA GLY A 73 16.27 5.54 -16.65
C GLY A 73 17.27 5.78 -15.52
N ASP A 74 18.54 5.93 -15.87
CA ASP A 74 19.66 6.14 -14.93
C ASP A 74 19.69 7.53 -14.28
N LYS A 75 18.76 8.41 -14.62
CA LYS A 75 18.61 9.70 -13.96
C LYS A 75 18.01 9.56 -12.55
N VAL A 76 17.29 8.48 -12.28
CA VAL A 76 16.73 8.21 -10.96
C VAL A 76 17.87 7.94 -9.97
N LYS A 77 17.92 8.69 -8.87
CA LYS A 77 18.97 8.61 -7.84
C LYS A 77 18.49 8.05 -6.50
N GLY A 78 17.18 7.87 -6.33
CA GLY A 78 16.62 7.34 -5.12
C GLY A 78 15.10 7.33 -5.12
N PHE A 79 14.53 6.79 -4.05
CA PHE A 79 13.09 6.70 -3.87
C PHE A 79 12.65 7.21 -2.50
N VAL A 80 11.45 7.78 -2.46
CA VAL A 80 10.71 8.10 -1.24
C VAL A 80 9.45 7.27 -1.23
N LEU A 81 9.28 6.42 -0.21
CA LEU A 81 8.07 5.67 0.07
C LEU A 81 7.26 6.37 1.16
N ASP A 82 6.16 7.00 0.80
CA ASP A 82 5.30 7.75 1.72
C ASP A 82 4.18 6.87 2.27
N LEU A 83 4.27 6.56 3.56
CA LEU A 83 3.28 5.80 4.34
C LEU A 83 2.55 6.69 5.36
N ARG A 84 2.67 8.01 5.27
CA ARG A 84 1.98 8.93 6.17
C ARG A 84 0.46 8.83 5.99
N ASN A 85 -0.26 8.80 7.12
CA ASN A 85 -1.71 8.63 7.19
C ASN A 85 -2.23 7.33 6.53
N ASN A 86 -1.37 6.31 6.44
CA ASN A 86 -1.76 4.99 5.97
C ASN A 86 -2.05 4.08 7.18
N PRO A 87 -3.33 3.76 7.46
CA PRO A 87 -3.72 2.98 8.64
C PRO A 87 -3.37 1.48 8.54
N GLY A 88 -2.76 1.06 7.43
CA GLY A 88 -2.44 -0.34 7.15
C GLY A 88 -3.39 -0.98 6.13
N GLY A 89 -3.69 -2.24 6.34
CA GLY A 89 -4.53 -3.07 5.47
C GLY A 89 -4.09 -4.53 5.49
N LEU A 90 -4.06 -5.16 4.34
CA LEU A 90 -3.75 -6.59 4.21
C LEU A 90 -2.30 -6.92 4.58
N LEU A 91 -2.12 -7.92 5.45
CA LEU A 91 -0.80 -8.38 5.91
C LEU A 91 0.05 -8.92 4.75
N ASN A 92 -0.54 -9.73 3.86
CA ASN A 92 0.16 -10.27 2.70
C ASN A 92 0.68 -9.16 1.76
N GLU A 93 -0.03 -8.05 1.64
CA GLU A 93 0.42 -6.90 0.85
C GLU A 93 1.56 -6.14 1.54
N ALA A 94 1.54 -6.03 2.87
CA ALA A 94 2.70 -5.48 3.61
C ALA A 94 3.95 -6.34 3.41
N ILE A 95 3.79 -7.67 3.46
CA ILE A 95 4.90 -8.61 3.19
C ILE A 95 5.40 -8.44 1.76
N ALA A 96 4.51 -8.40 0.76
CA ALA A 96 4.89 -8.27 -0.64
C ALA A 96 5.56 -6.92 -0.96
N VAL A 97 5.07 -5.82 -0.38
CA VAL A 97 5.71 -4.50 -0.50
C VAL A 97 7.09 -4.46 0.15
N THR A 98 7.25 -5.11 1.30
CA THR A 98 8.56 -5.19 1.96
C THR A 98 9.53 -6.04 1.16
N ASP A 99 9.07 -7.21 0.71
CA ASP A 99 9.81 -8.15 -0.14
C ASP A 99 10.36 -7.46 -1.39
N ALA A 100 9.55 -6.60 -2.02
CA ALA A 100 9.92 -5.87 -3.23
C ALA A 100 11.17 -4.97 -3.08
N PHE A 101 11.54 -4.57 -1.86
CA PHE A 101 12.73 -3.74 -1.59
C PHE A 101 13.87 -4.47 -0.89
N LEU A 102 13.71 -5.76 -0.56
CA LEU A 102 14.73 -6.55 0.14
C LEU A 102 15.30 -7.65 -0.76
N GLU A 103 16.55 -8.00 -0.54
CA GLU A 103 17.20 -9.14 -1.22
C GLU A 103 17.11 -10.43 -0.40
N ALA A 104 16.98 -10.34 0.91
CA ALA A 104 16.88 -11.48 1.82
C ALA A 104 16.50 -11.03 3.24
N GLY A 105 16.21 -12.01 4.10
CA GLY A 105 16.02 -11.81 5.54
C GLY A 105 14.56 -11.94 5.98
N GLU A 106 14.33 -11.94 7.28
CA GLU A 106 12.99 -12.02 7.86
C GLU A 106 12.27 -10.67 7.75
N ILE A 107 11.09 -10.66 7.15
CA ILE A 107 10.23 -9.47 7.04
C ILE A 107 9.47 -9.25 8.34
N GLY A 108 9.00 -10.33 8.94
CA GLY A 108 8.28 -10.28 10.20
C GLY A 108 7.72 -11.63 10.61
N SER A 109 7.28 -11.71 11.84
CA SER A 109 6.68 -12.92 12.40
C SER A 109 5.38 -12.60 13.15
N THR A 110 4.44 -13.53 13.11
CA THR A 110 3.25 -13.52 13.95
C THR A 110 3.34 -14.64 14.98
N ARG A 111 2.92 -14.35 16.21
CA ARG A 111 2.82 -15.34 17.28
C ARG A 111 1.44 -15.25 17.91
N GLY A 112 0.74 -16.38 17.98
CA GLY A 112 -0.49 -16.54 18.73
C GLY A 112 -0.23 -16.96 20.17
N ARG A 113 -1.31 -17.26 20.89
CA ARG A 113 -1.22 -17.86 22.23
C ARG A 113 -0.56 -19.24 22.15
N ASP A 114 -0.87 -20.00 21.09
CA ASP A 114 -0.31 -21.31 20.82
C ASP A 114 0.90 -21.15 19.89
N ALA A 115 2.03 -21.72 20.32
CA ALA A 115 3.28 -21.62 19.56
C ALA A 115 3.21 -22.27 18.15
N GLU A 116 2.29 -23.23 17.96
CA GLU A 116 2.03 -23.88 16.68
C GLU A 116 1.46 -22.95 15.62
N ASN A 117 0.84 -21.84 16.04
CA ASN A 117 0.26 -20.81 15.14
C ASN A 117 1.25 -19.69 14.80
N ALA A 118 2.52 -19.86 15.09
CA ALA A 118 3.54 -18.88 14.71
C ALA A 118 3.84 -18.97 13.20
N SER A 119 3.83 -17.83 12.51
CA SER A 119 4.27 -17.76 11.12
C SER A 119 5.40 -16.74 10.95
N ARG A 120 6.27 -16.98 9.97
CA ARG A 120 7.36 -16.07 9.60
C ARG A 120 7.34 -15.84 8.10
N ALA A 121 7.57 -14.60 7.71
CA ALA A 121 7.73 -14.20 6.32
C ALA A 121 9.17 -13.79 6.07
N TYR A 122 9.71 -14.23 4.94
CA TYR A 122 11.08 -13.94 4.51
C TYR A 122 11.09 -13.29 3.14
N ALA A 123 12.05 -12.40 2.92
CA ALA A 123 12.26 -11.76 1.63
C ALA A 123 12.94 -12.74 0.65
N LYS A 124 12.62 -12.54 -0.63
CA LYS A 124 13.24 -13.20 -1.77
C LYS A 124 14.11 -12.19 -2.52
N PRO A 125 15.17 -12.63 -3.24
CA PRO A 125 15.98 -11.73 -4.03
C PRO A 125 15.16 -10.95 -5.07
N GLY A 126 15.41 -9.64 -5.21
CA GLY A 126 14.78 -8.81 -6.22
C GLY A 126 14.39 -7.41 -5.79
N ASP A 127 15.34 -6.61 -5.31
CA ASP A 127 15.10 -5.19 -4.97
C ASP A 127 14.69 -4.39 -6.21
N ILE A 128 13.41 -4.00 -6.28
CA ILE A 128 12.84 -3.21 -7.39
C ILE A 128 13.46 -1.82 -7.53
N ALA A 129 14.00 -1.25 -6.44
CA ALA A 129 14.72 0.03 -6.46
C ALA A 129 16.20 -0.14 -6.87
N ARG A 130 16.65 -1.36 -7.22
CA ARG A 130 17.99 -1.67 -7.74
C ARG A 130 19.12 -1.17 -6.81
N GLY A 131 18.92 -1.25 -5.49
CA GLY A 131 19.89 -0.78 -4.50
C GLY A 131 19.98 0.73 -4.33
N LEU A 132 19.20 1.52 -5.06
CA LEU A 132 19.19 2.98 -4.91
C LEU A 132 18.71 3.37 -3.50
N PRO A 133 19.16 4.54 -2.97
CA PRO A 133 18.72 5.06 -1.67
C PRO A 133 17.19 5.08 -1.54
N LEU A 134 16.70 4.66 -0.38
CA LEU A 134 15.28 4.62 -0.05
C LEU A 134 15.02 5.36 1.27
N VAL A 135 14.08 6.29 1.25
CA VAL A 135 13.57 6.97 2.44
C VAL A 135 12.10 6.60 2.63
N VAL A 136 11.72 6.20 3.84
CA VAL A 136 10.32 5.90 4.20
C VAL A 136 9.78 7.02 5.08
N LEU A 137 8.68 7.65 4.64
CA LEU A 137 7.99 8.68 5.42
C LEU A 137 6.87 8.05 6.27
N ILE A 138 6.88 8.34 7.57
CA ILE A 138 5.87 7.89 8.52
C ILE A 138 5.37 9.03 9.41
N ASN A 139 4.17 8.87 9.96
CA ASN A 139 3.63 9.75 10.99
C ASN A 139 2.69 8.97 11.94
N SER A 140 2.04 9.67 12.86
CA SER A 140 1.09 9.08 13.81
C SER A 140 -0.13 8.38 13.17
N GLY A 141 -0.42 8.67 11.91
CA GLY A 141 -1.44 7.97 11.12
C GLY A 141 -0.93 6.71 10.40
N SER A 142 0.38 6.40 10.48
CA SER A 142 0.96 5.17 9.95
C SER A 142 0.77 4.04 10.95
N ALA A 143 0.04 2.98 10.57
CA ALA A 143 -0.30 1.90 11.50
C ALA A 143 -0.23 0.51 10.85
N SER A 144 -0.09 -0.55 11.69
CA SER A 144 -0.24 -1.95 11.28
C SER A 144 0.67 -2.33 10.10
N ALA A 145 0.11 -2.65 8.91
CA ALA A 145 0.86 -3.00 7.70
C ALA A 145 1.95 -1.96 7.34
N SER A 146 1.67 -0.66 7.53
CA SER A 146 2.66 0.41 7.34
C SER A 146 3.84 0.28 8.30
N GLU A 147 3.59 -0.17 9.52
CA GLU A 147 4.62 -0.35 10.55
C GLU A 147 5.46 -1.59 10.28
N ILE A 148 4.87 -2.63 9.68
CA ILE A 148 5.61 -3.82 9.22
C ILE A 148 6.61 -3.41 8.13
N VAL A 149 6.17 -2.70 7.10
CA VAL A 149 7.03 -2.22 6.01
C VAL A 149 8.14 -1.32 6.55
N ALA A 150 7.78 -0.29 7.32
CA ALA A 150 8.75 0.66 7.86
C ALA A 150 9.76 -0.01 8.80
N GLY A 151 9.28 -0.89 9.70
CA GLY A 151 10.12 -1.61 10.65
C GLY A 151 11.10 -2.54 9.96
N ALA A 152 10.64 -3.39 9.06
CA ALA A 152 11.48 -4.34 8.35
C ALA A 152 12.54 -3.63 7.50
N LEU A 153 12.16 -2.63 6.70
CA LEU A 153 13.11 -1.87 5.87
C LEU A 153 14.17 -1.13 6.70
N LYS A 154 13.80 -0.64 7.89
CA LYS A 154 14.72 -0.04 8.84
C LYS A 154 15.67 -1.08 9.45
N ASP A 155 15.13 -2.18 9.96
CA ASP A 155 15.91 -3.20 10.66
C ASP A 155 16.92 -3.88 9.73
N HIS A 156 16.57 -4.05 8.46
CA HIS A 156 17.49 -4.48 7.41
C HIS A 156 18.42 -3.37 6.88
N GLN A 157 18.37 -2.16 7.46
CA GLN A 157 19.15 -1.01 7.00
C GLN A 157 18.95 -0.67 5.51
N ARG A 158 17.81 -1.11 4.93
CA ARG A 158 17.49 -0.86 3.53
C ARG A 158 16.99 0.58 3.31
N ALA A 159 16.33 1.15 4.32
CA ALA A 159 15.76 2.49 4.24
C ALA A 159 16.04 3.33 5.49
N VAL A 160 16.06 4.64 5.28
CA VAL A 160 16.03 5.62 6.36
C VAL A 160 14.59 6.02 6.64
N LEU A 161 14.15 5.94 7.90
CA LEU A 161 12.84 6.44 8.31
C LEU A 161 12.91 7.92 8.64
N LEU A 162 11.96 8.69 8.08
CA LEU A 162 11.82 10.12 8.34
C LEU A 162 10.38 10.45 8.73
N GLY A 163 10.20 11.28 9.74
CA GLY A 163 8.89 11.74 10.18
C GLY A 163 8.71 11.69 11.69
N THR A 164 7.50 11.37 12.13
CA THR A 164 7.14 11.28 13.56
C THR A 164 6.81 9.85 13.94
N ARG A 165 6.70 9.59 15.25
CA ARG A 165 6.34 8.28 15.79
C ARG A 165 5.05 7.75 15.15
N SER A 166 5.06 6.48 14.73
CA SER A 166 3.90 5.76 14.19
C SER A 166 2.88 5.41 15.29
N PHE A 167 1.75 4.84 14.89
CA PHE A 167 0.62 4.55 15.77
C PHE A 167 0.94 3.50 16.85
N GLY A 168 1.60 2.39 16.48
CA GLY A 168 1.97 1.31 17.40
C GLY A 168 0.94 0.17 17.46
N LYS A 169 0.36 -0.24 16.32
CA LYS A 169 -0.55 -1.39 16.24
C LYS A 169 0.20 -2.67 15.86
N GLY A 170 0.52 -3.49 16.87
CA GLY A 170 1.25 -4.77 16.71
C GLY A 170 0.35 -6.02 16.73
N SER A 171 -0.94 -5.92 16.41
CA SER A 171 -1.87 -7.06 16.40
C SER A 171 -2.42 -7.34 15.01
N VAL A 172 -2.55 -8.65 14.66
CA VAL A 172 -3.19 -9.15 13.45
C VAL A 172 -4.49 -9.84 13.83
N GLN A 173 -5.55 -9.60 13.07
CA GLN A 173 -6.86 -10.19 13.28
C GLN A 173 -7.27 -11.02 12.06
N SER A 174 -7.81 -12.21 12.28
CA SER A 174 -8.43 -13.06 11.26
C SER A 174 -9.93 -13.09 11.48
N VAL A 175 -10.71 -12.94 10.41
CA VAL A 175 -12.16 -13.13 10.44
C VAL A 175 -12.44 -14.60 10.21
N ILE A 176 -13.03 -15.27 11.19
CA ILE A 176 -13.47 -16.66 11.08
C ILE A 176 -15.00 -16.62 10.91
N PRO A 177 -15.53 -17.05 9.74
CA PRO A 177 -16.98 -17.16 9.59
C PRO A 177 -17.51 -18.27 10.49
N VAL A 178 -18.60 -18.00 11.17
CA VAL A 178 -19.32 -18.93 12.09
C VAL A 178 -20.54 -19.46 11.35
#